data_20c7af03825d2aa8fd22daadfe69c1a5
#
_entry.id   20c7af03825d2aa8fd22daadfe69c1a5
#
_cell.length_a   1.000
_cell.length_b   1.000
_cell.length_c   1.000
_cell.angle_alpha   90.00
_cell.angle_beta   90.00
_cell.angle_gamma   90.00
#
_symmetry.space_group_name_H-M   'P 1'
#
loop_
_entity.id
_entity.type
_entity.pdbx_description
1 polymer ?
#
loop_
_entity_poly.entity_id
_entity_poly.type
_entity_poly.pdbx_seq_one_letter_code
_entity_poly.pdbx_strand_id
1 'polypeptide(L)'
;MTLNRRHFLVAAAAAAAACSRTVPPTADPLRPVALIYRGPASTAGAPEAVAELLAAGDQGMDIRFVGPDEPDALTAAVLSTGALYVQPGGADDLDTAWEAVSPIASSLRSWIHDGGAYLGCCMGGFLAGRDPGFDLLPGDTVEYSSSPGATVTSNADTLVTVTWRGQPQDVYFQGGPAFTVEAGPDDTILARYSNGLVAAGVFGFGRGAVGVTGPHPEAPLSWYADADLDVPSPVPHQAFMDLVTTTLARRR
;
A
#
# COMPACT_ATOMS: atom_id res chain seq x y z
N MET A 1 45.51 60.32 60.27
CA MET A 1 45.57 59.86 58.83
C MET A 1 45.05 58.45 58.79
N THR A 2 43.83 58.28 58.44
CA THR A 2 43.07 57.04 58.52
C THR A 2 42.85 56.47 57.15
N LEU A 3 43.33 55.23 56.91
CA LEU A 3 43.08 54.43 55.70
C LEU A 3 41.82 53.63 55.92
N ASN A 4 40.88 53.82 55.02
CA ASN A 4 39.62 53.08 55.01
C ASN A 4 39.72 51.89 54.02
N ARG A 5 39.62 50.64 54.47
CA ARG A 5 39.57 49.43 53.65
C ARG A 5 38.10 49.18 53.28
N ARG A 6 37.79 49.24 51.98
CA ARG A 6 36.52 48.73 51.47
C ARG A 6 36.71 47.32 50.94
N HIS A 7 35.97 46.38 51.55
CA HIS A 7 35.88 45.02 51.11
C HIS A 7 34.98 44.93 49.87
N PHE A 8 35.50 44.37 48.78
CA PHE A 8 34.69 43.93 47.65
C PHE A 8 34.29 42.48 47.83
N LEU A 9 33.00 42.25 48.01
CA LEU A 9 32.38 40.90 47.90
C LEU A 9 32.10 40.62 46.42
N VAL A 10 32.79 39.61 45.84
CA VAL A 10 32.52 39.08 44.54
C VAL A 10 31.51 37.95 44.73
N ALA A 11 30.27 38.16 44.26
CA ALA A 11 29.27 37.12 44.21
C ALA A 11 29.45 36.34 42.89
N ALA A 12 29.86 35.06 42.99
CA ALA A 12 29.91 34.13 41.87
C ALA A 12 28.49 33.59 41.61
N ALA A 13 27.87 33.99 40.51
CA ALA A 13 26.63 33.41 40.03
C ALA A 13 26.95 32.11 39.22
N ALA A 14 26.63 30.97 39.78
CA ALA A 14 26.69 29.71 39.06
C ALA A 14 25.49 29.58 38.12
N ALA A 15 25.73 29.71 36.81
CA ALA A 15 24.73 29.43 35.79
C ALA A 15 24.59 27.90 35.63
N ALA A 16 23.50 27.32 36.13
CA ALA A 16 23.12 25.95 35.84
C ALA A 16 22.56 25.86 34.43
N ALA A 17 23.35 25.37 33.45
CA ALA A 17 22.88 25.03 32.11
C ALA A 17 21.99 23.79 32.23
N ALA A 18 20.68 23.98 32.19
CA ALA A 18 19.72 22.89 32.01
C ALA A 18 19.81 22.37 30.56
N CYS A 19 20.48 21.25 30.34
CA CYS A 19 20.39 20.48 29.12
C CYS A 19 18.98 19.93 29.00
N SER A 20 18.10 20.63 28.29
CA SER A 20 16.83 20.09 27.84
C SER A 20 17.14 18.98 26.82
N ARG A 21 17.11 17.73 27.26
CA ARG A 21 17.05 16.58 26.38
C ARG A 21 15.69 16.65 25.68
N THR A 22 15.68 17.05 24.40
CA THR A 22 14.54 16.82 23.53
C THR A 22 14.38 15.32 23.39
N VAL A 23 13.43 14.75 24.11
CA VAL A 23 12.96 13.36 23.89
C VAL A 23 12.39 13.36 22.47
N PRO A 24 12.86 12.48 21.55
CA PRO A 24 12.22 12.35 20.26
C PRO A 24 10.73 12.02 20.49
N PRO A 25 9.82 12.51 19.64
CA PRO A 25 8.41 12.17 19.79
C PRO A 25 8.30 10.64 19.78
N THR A 26 7.83 10.09 20.89
CA THR A 26 7.46 8.68 20.97
C THR A 26 6.37 8.47 19.94
N ALA A 27 6.58 7.58 18.95
CA ALA A 27 5.55 7.13 18.04
C ALA A 27 4.31 6.77 18.89
N ASP A 28 3.15 7.28 18.48
CA ASP A 28 1.89 6.96 19.17
C ASP A 28 1.71 5.43 19.11
N PRO A 29 1.72 4.70 20.24
CA PRO A 29 1.69 3.24 20.21
C PRO A 29 0.39 2.65 19.66
N LEU A 30 -0.55 3.49 19.23
CA LEU A 30 -1.86 3.11 18.73
C LEU A 30 -2.02 3.27 17.20
N ARG A 31 -1.03 3.84 16.50
CA ARG A 31 -1.13 3.99 15.04
C ARG A 31 -0.78 2.68 14.33
N PRO A 32 -1.67 2.15 13.47
CA PRO A 32 -1.35 0.97 12.68
C PRO A 32 -0.24 1.30 11.65
N VAL A 33 0.69 0.37 11.46
CA VAL A 33 1.79 0.53 10.50
C VAL A 33 1.42 -0.10 9.17
N ALA A 34 1.57 0.66 8.07
CA ALA A 34 1.55 0.16 6.71
C ALA A 34 2.99 -0.11 6.24
N LEU A 35 3.29 -1.36 5.92
CA LEU A 35 4.53 -1.79 5.30
C LEU A 35 4.36 -1.78 3.79
N ILE A 36 5.01 -0.86 3.09
CA ILE A 36 4.87 -0.70 1.64
C ILE A 36 6.14 -1.20 0.98
N TYR A 37 6.01 -2.20 0.10
CA TYR A 37 7.16 -2.71 -0.65
C TYR A 37 7.71 -1.65 -1.60
N ARG A 38 9.04 -1.48 -1.59
CA ARG A 38 9.79 -0.66 -2.53
C ARG A 38 11.06 -1.38 -2.95
N GLY A 39 11.13 -1.71 -4.23
CA GLY A 39 12.21 -2.52 -4.79
C GLY A 39 11.86 -3.09 -6.17
N PRO A 40 12.58 -4.11 -6.66
CA PRO A 40 12.44 -4.61 -8.04
C PRO A 40 11.03 -5.10 -8.42
N ALA A 41 10.18 -5.46 -7.46
CA ALA A 41 8.78 -5.85 -7.72
C ALA A 41 7.81 -4.65 -7.67
N SER A 42 8.29 -3.41 -7.81
CA SER A 42 7.48 -2.19 -7.94
C SER A 42 8.19 -1.16 -8.81
N THR A 43 7.43 -0.36 -9.56
CA THR A 43 7.98 0.78 -10.31
C THR A 43 8.15 2.00 -9.41
N ALA A 44 9.17 2.81 -9.65
CA ALA A 44 9.40 4.07 -8.95
C ALA A 44 8.15 4.98 -9.05
N GLY A 45 7.75 5.58 -7.92
CA GLY A 45 6.55 6.39 -7.81
C GLY A 45 5.30 5.62 -7.36
N ALA A 46 5.19 4.31 -7.62
CA ALA A 46 4.02 3.53 -7.20
C ALA A 46 3.96 3.31 -5.67
N PRO A 47 5.06 2.98 -4.97
CA PRO A 47 5.08 2.95 -3.51
C PRO A 47 4.74 4.30 -2.87
N GLU A 48 5.24 5.40 -3.44
CA GLU A 48 5.03 6.76 -2.96
C GLU A 48 3.57 7.20 -3.13
N ALA A 49 2.92 6.87 -4.26
CA ALA A 49 1.50 7.16 -4.49
C ALA A 49 0.60 6.50 -3.44
N VAL A 50 0.84 5.22 -3.13
CA VAL A 50 0.15 4.50 -2.06
C VAL A 50 0.43 5.15 -0.69
N ALA A 51 1.70 5.48 -0.41
CA ALA A 51 2.11 6.08 0.86
C ALA A 51 1.41 7.41 1.13
N GLU A 52 1.30 8.27 0.12
CA GLU A 52 0.63 9.57 0.23
C GLU A 52 -0.83 9.42 0.63
N LEU A 53 -1.58 8.52 -0.02
CA LEU A 53 -2.99 8.31 0.28
C LEU A 53 -3.20 7.67 1.65
N LEU A 54 -2.38 6.69 2.05
CA LEU A 54 -2.49 6.05 3.36
C LEU A 54 -2.13 7.01 4.50
N ALA A 55 -1.14 7.90 4.29
CA ALA A 55 -0.75 8.92 5.27
C ALA A 55 -1.82 10.01 5.43
N ALA A 56 -2.50 10.38 4.33
CA ALA A 56 -3.55 11.39 4.33
C ALA A 56 -4.92 10.85 4.76
N GLY A 57 -5.11 9.53 4.72
CA GLY A 57 -6.39 8.88 5.00
C GLY A 57 -6.77 8.86 6.48
N ASP A 58 -8.07 8.70 6.77
CA ASP A 58 -8.64 8.69 8.13
C ASP A 58 -8.11 7.56 9.03
N GLN A 59 -7.47 6.54 8.46
CA GLN A 59 -6.87 5.43 9.20
C GLN A 59 -5.64 5.85 10.00
N GLY A 60 -5.03 7.01 9.69
CA GLY A 60 -3.89 7.56 10.41
C GLY A 60 -2.71 6.59 10.48
N MET A 61 -2.39 5.88 9.39
CA MET A 61 -1.34 4.87 9.38
C MET A 61 0.05 5.49 9.41
N ASP A 62 0.96 4.89 10.16
CA ASP A 62 2.38 5.17 10.03
C ASP A 62 2.94 4.39 8.83
N ILE A 63 3.64 5.11 7.94
CA ILE A 63 4.17 4.55 6.70
C ILE A 63 5.60 4.08 6.91
N ARG A 64 5.89 2.84 6.47
CA ARG A 64 7.23 2.29 6.45
C ARG A 64 7.48 1.59 5.12
N PHE A 65 8.49 2.04 4.39
CA PHE A 65 8.94 1.33 3.21
C PHE A 65 9.78 0.11 3.61
N VAL A 66 9.58 -0.99 2.88
CA VAL A 66 10.30 -2.26 3.10
C VAL A 66 10.79 -2.81 1.75
N GLY A 67 12.01 -3.31 1.72
CA GLY A 67 12.59 -3.81 0.47
C GLY A 67 14.09 -4.08 0.59
N PRO A 68 14.74 -4.51 -0.51
CA PRO A 68 16.16 -4.87 -0.48
C PRO A 68 17.07 -3.68 -0.19
N ASP A 69 16.70 -2.48 -0.65
CA ASP A 69 17.51 -1.25 -0.52
C ASP A 69 16.94 -0.32 0.59
N GLU A 70 15.93 -0.79 1.34
CA GLU A 70 15.35 -0.03 2.42
C GLU A 70 16.05 -0.31 3.76
N PRO A 71 15.98 0.63 4.73
CA PRO A 71 16.47 0.37 6.08
C PRO A 71 15.85 -0.87 6.73
N ASP A 72 14.59 -1.15 6.39
CA ASP A 72 13.85 -2.32 6.83
C ASP A 72 13.76 -3.34 5.67
N ALA A 73 14.58 -4.37 5.70
CA ALA A 73 14.44 -5.48 4.78
C ALA A 73 13.11 -6.22 5.05
N LEU A 74 12.44 -6.66 3.98
CA LEU A 74 11.19 -7.41 4.10
C LEU A 74 11.45 -8.81 4.70
N THR A 75 11.19 -8.94 5.98
CA THR A 75 11.39 -10.19 6.77
C THR A 75 10.16 -10.52 7.59
N ALA A 76 10.06 -11.76 8.11
CA ALA A 76 8.99 -12.16 9.02
C ALA A 76 8.92 -11.27 10.29
N ALA A 77 10.08 -10.85 10.81
CA ALA A 77 10.14 -9.96 11.97
C ALA A 77 9.57 -8.57 11.65
N VAL A 78 9.88 -8.01 10.48
CA VAL A 78 9.33 -6.73 10.03
C VAL A 78 7.84 -6.86 9.76
N LEU A 79 7.38 -7.93 9.09
CA LEU A 79 5.95 -8.19 8.86
C LEU A 79 5.15 -8.20 10.17
N SER A 80 5.69 -8.76 11.25
CA SER A 80 5.00 -8.81 12.55
C SER A 80 4.76 -7.44 13.20
N THR A 81 5.41 -6.38 12.73
CA THR A 81 5.23 -5.00 13.19
C THR A 81 4.15 -4.25 12.42
N GLY A 82 3.71 -4.77 11.27
CA GLY A 82 2.73 -4.15 10.39
C GLY A 82 1.30 -4.57 10.70
N ALA A 83 0.35 -3.70 10.36
CA ALA A 83 -1.06 -4.01 10.29
C ALA A 83 -1.52 -4.29 8.85
N LEU A 84 -0.82 -3.70 7.89
CA LEU A 84 -1.05 -3.81 6.46
C LEU A 84 0.29 -3.98 5.74
N TYR A 85 0.38 -4.94 4.83
CA TYR A 85 1.43 -5.02 3.83
C TYR A 85 0.85 -4.62 2.48
N VAL A 86 1.52 -3.71 1.78
CA VAL A 86 1.12 -3.27 0.44
C VAL A 86 2.17 -3.69 -0.56
N GLN A 87 1.72 -4.38 -1.60
CA GLN A 87 2.48 -4.65 -2.81
C GLN A 87 1.97 -3.72 -3.91
N PRO A 88 2.71 -2.66 -4.25
CA PRO A 88 2.34 -1.69 -5.29
C PRO A 88 2.38 -2.27 -6.69
N GLY A 89 1.99 -1.47 -7.67
CA GLY A 89 2.10 -1.77 -9.08
C GLY A 89 3.54 -1.68 -9.61
N GLY A 90 3.73 -2.17 -10.83
CA GLY A 90 4.99 -2.08 -11.57
C GLY A 90 5.85 -3.34 -11.48
N ALA A 91 6.99 -3.27 -12.04
CA ALA A 91 7.99 -4.25 -12.46
C ALA A 91 7.89 -4.48 -13.98
N ASP A 92 8.97 -5.01 -14.58
CA ASP A 92 9.01 -5.25 -16.04
C ASP A 92 8.05 -6.38 -16.45
N ASP A 93 7.99 -7.44 -15.66
CA ASP A 93 7.09 -8.57 -15.84
C ASP A 93 6.83 -9.31 -14.52
N LEU A 94 5.89 -10.26 -14.53
CA LEU A 94 5.48 -11.00 -13.34
C LEU A 94 6.59 -11.94 -12.81
N ASP A 95 7.39 -12.55 -13.70
CA ASP A 95 8.46 -13.47 -13.29
C ASP A 95 9.56 -12.69 -12.55
N THR A 96 9.97 -11.54 -13.06
CA THR A 96 10.93 -10.62 -12.40
C THR A 96 10.39 -10.14 -11.05
N ALA A 97 9.11 -9.75 -10.99
CA ALA A 97 8.49 -9.36 -9.73
C ALA A 97 8.47 -10.51 -8.71
N TRP A 98 8.12 -11.71 -9.17
CA TRP A 98 8.09 -12.90 -8.32
C TRP A 98 9.47 -13.30 -7.80
N GLU A 99 10.50 -13.26 -8.64
CA GLU A 99 11.88 -13.54 -8.23
C GLU A 99 12.28 -12.65 -7.04
N ALA A 100 11.92 -11.37 -7.10
CA ALA A 100 12.26 -10.40 -6.04
C ALA A 100 11.53 -10.66 -4.71
N VAL A 101 10.29 -11.18 -4.73
CA VAL A 101 9.47 -11.34 -3.51
C VAL A 101 9.23 -12.78 -3.09
N SER A 102 9.53 -13.76 -3.92
CA SER A 102 9.34 -15.19 -3.59
C SER A 102 10.07 -15.63 -2.30
N PRO A 103 11.25 -15.10 -1.93
CA PRO A 103 11.92 -15.49 -0.70
C PRO A 103 11.10 -15.25 0.58
N ILE A 104 10.18 -14.27 0.57
CA ILE A 104 9.32 -13.96 1.73
C ILE A 104 7.94 -14.65 1.66
N ALA A 105 7.60 -15.31 0.56
CA ALA A 105 6.25 -15.81 0.30
C ALA A 105 5.66 -16.64 1.44
N SER A 106 6.42 -17.61 1.97
CA SER A 106 5.96 -18.44 3.08
C SER A 106 5.66 -17.64 4.34
N SER A 107 6.54 -16.70 4.70
CA SER A 107 6.36 -15.84 5.88
C SER A 107 5.19 -14.88 5.70
N LEU A 108 5.03 -14.31 4.51
CA LEU A 108 3.92 -13.42 4.18
C LEU A 108 2.58 -14.15 4.26
N ARG A 109 2.48 -15.34 3.65
CA ARG A 109 1.28 -16.18 3.75
C ARG A 109 0.91 -16.51 5.20
N SER A 110 1.90 -16.93 6.00
CA SER A 110 1.69 -17.26 7.41
C SER A 110 1.22 -16.03 8.20
N TRP A 111 1.85 -14.88 7.99
CA TRP A 111 1.48 -13.64 8.66
C TRP A 111 0.06 -13.18 8.30
N ILE A 112 -0.33 -13.26 7.00
CA ILE A 112 -1.70 -12.93 6.58
C ILE A 112 -2.68 -13.95 7.18
N HIS A 113 -2.38 -15.26 7.08
CA HIS A 113 -3.24 -16.30 7.65
C HIS A 113 -3.51 -16.08 9.14
N ASP A 114 -2.54 -15.53 9.88
CA ASP A 114 -2.63 -15.27 11.31
C ASP A 114 -3.27 -13.91 11.68
N GLY A 115 -3.79 -13.16 10.71
CA GLY A 115 -4.56 -11.94 10.94
C GLY A 115 -3.97 -10.67 10.33
N GLY A 116 -2.88 -10.76 9.56
CA GLY A 116 -2.35 -9.65 8.76
C GLY A 116 -3.25 -9.28 7.58
N ALA A 117 -3.01 -8.13 6.99
CA ALA A 117 -3.71 -7.68 5.79
C ALA A 117 -2.74 -7.48 4.62
N TYR A 118 -3.10 -7.99 3.47
CA TYR A 118 -2.43 -7.76 2.18
C TYR A 118 -3.23 -6.79 1.34
N LEU A 119 -2.57 -5.85 0.67
CA LEU A 119 -3.13 -4.98 -0.35
C LEU A 119 -2.27 -5.06 -1.61
N GLY A 120 -2.83 -5.50 -2.73
CA GLY A 120 -2.14 -5.61 -4.01
C GLY A 120 -2.76 -4.71 -5.07
N CYS A 121 -1.95 -3.81 -5.67
CA CYS A 121 -2.35 -2.98 -6.79
C CYS A 121 -1.64 -3.44 -8.06
N CYS A 122 -2.36 -3.64 -9.16
CA CYS A 122 -1.83 -4.05 -10.46
C CYS A 122 -0.88 -5.26 -10.35
N MET A 123 0.44 -5.09 -10.44
CA MET A 123 1.42 -6.17 -10.22
C MET A 123 1.21 -6.86 -8.87
N GLY A 124 0.93 -6.10 -7.81
CA GLY A 124 0.57 -6.67 -6.52
C GLY A 124 -0.73 -7.48 -6.55
N GLY A 125 -1.66 -7.13 -7.45
CA GLY A 125 -2.85 -7.94 -7.74
C GLY A 125 -2.50 -9.26 -8.41
N PHE A 126 -1.61 -9.26 -9.42
CA PHE A 126 -1.10 -10.49 -10.05
C PHE A 126 -0.38 -11.39 -9.02
N LEU A 127 0.52 -10.82 -8.23
CA LEU A 127 1.26 -11.55 -7.20
C LEU A 127 0.38 -12.16 -6.11
N ALA A 128 -0.85 -11.66 -5.93
CA ALA A 128 -1.82 -12.31 -5.04
C ALA A 128 -2.37 -13.64 -5.62
N GLY A 129 -2.24 -13.85 -6.93
CA GLY A 129 -2.59 -15.08 -7.64
C GLY A 129 -1.66 -16.24 -7.31
N ARG A 130 -1.70 -17.27 -8.16
CA ARG A 130 -1.12 -18.57 -7.82
C ARG A 130 0.22 -18.85 -8.50
N ASP A 131 0.36 -18.59 -9.80
CA ASP A 131 1.45 -19.19 -10.57
C ASP A 131 1.97 -18.25 -11.69
N PRO A 132 3.02 -17.45 -11.41
CA PRO A 132 3.71 -17.28 -10.14
C PRO A 132 2.99 -16.30 -9.20
N GLY A 133 3.01 -16.56 -7.90
CA GLY A 133 2.40 -15.67 -6.91
C GLY A 133 2.32 -16.24 -5.50
N PHE A 134 1.74 -15.45 -4.62
CA PHE A 134 1.60 -15.79 -3.20
C PHE A 134 0.47 -16.79 -2.92
N ASP A 135 -0.39 -17.12 -3.88
CA ASP A 135 -1.56 -18.00 -3.74
C ASP A 135 -2.45 -17.57 -2.55
N LEU A 136 -2.90 -16.34 -2.58
CA LEU A 136 -3.72 -15.71 -1.53
C LEU A 136 -5.21 -15.62 -1.89
N LEU A 137 -5.55 -15.78 -3.18
CA LEU A 137 -6.91 -15.62 -3.69
C LEU A 137 -7.69 -16.93 -3.67
N PRO A 138 -9.03 -16.88 -3.53
CA PRO A 138 -9.90 -18.05 -3.74
C PRO A 138 -10.14 -18.32 -5.23
N GLY A 139 -9.09 -18.31 -6.02
CA GLY A 139 -9.09 -18.40 -7.47
C GLY A 139 -7.74 -17.98 -8.03
N ASP A 140 -7.76 -17.26 -9.14
CA ASP A 140 -6.54 -16.82 -9.81
C ASP A 140 -6.71 -15.45 -10.50
N THR A 141 -5.67 -15.03 -11.22
CA THR A 141 -5.63 -13.80 -12.02
C THR A 141 -5.53 -14.11 -13.50
N VAL A 142 -6.02 -13.20 -14.32
CA VAL A 142 -5.79 -13.17 -15.76
C VAL A 142 -5.48 -11.74 -16.17
N GLU A 143 -4.70 -11.55 -17.22
CA GLU A 143 -4.49 -10.22 -17.79
C GLU A 143 -5.81 -9.69 -18.36
N TYR A 144 -6.27 -8.53 -17.88
CA TYR A 144 -7.56 -7.99 -18.33
C TYR A 144 -7.54 -7.67 -19.84
N SER A 145 -6.46 -7.03 -20.34
CA SER A 145 -6.34 -6.59 -21.72
C SER A 145 -6.41 -7.72 -22.75
N SER A 146 -6.07 -8.95 -22.35
CA SER A 146 -6.14 -10.17 -23.16
C SER A 146 -7.45 -10.95 -22.96
N SER A 147 -8.32 -10.51 -22.03
CA SER A 147 -9.55 -11.25 -21.72
C SER A 147 -10.66 -10.98 -22.73
N PRO A 148 -11.53 -11.96 -23.02
CA PRO A 148 -12.66 -11.76 -23.93
C PRO A 148 -13.57 -10.63 -23.46
N GLY A 149 -13.90 -9.70 -24.37
CA GLY A 149 -14.77 -8.57 -24.07
C GLY A 149 -14.11 -7.43 -23.29
N ALA A 150 -12.78 -7.44 -23.15
CA ALA A 150 -12.04 -6.31 -22.59
C ALA A 150 -12.24 -5.04 -23.43
N THR A 151 -12.43 -3.90 -22.78
CA THR A 151 -12.55 -2.59 -23.43
C THR A 151 -11.20 -1.94 -23.67
N VAL A 152 -10.16 -2.40 -22.98
CA VAL A 152 -8.76 -2.04 -23.16
C VAL A 152 -8.02 -3.28 -23.64
N THR A 153 -7.29 -3.18 -24.74
CA THR A 153 -6.62 -4.31 -25.41
C THR A 153 -5.11 -4.15 -25.51
N SER A 154 -4.54 -3.23 -24.74
CA SER A 154 -3.09 -3.01 -24.64
C SER A 154 -2.70 -2.68 -23.22
N ASN A 155 -1.40 -2.76 -22.94
CA ASN A 155 -0.82 -2.43 -21.62
C ASN A 155 -0.30 -0.98 -21.55
N ALA A 156 -0.66 -0.14 -22.55
CA ALA A 156 -0.35 1.29 -22.50
C ALA A 156 -1.20 2.00 -21.44
N ASP A 157 -0.66 3.09 -20.93
CA ASP A 157 -1.37 3.99 -20.02
C ASP A 157 -2.69 4.45 -20.62
N THR A 158 -3.77 4.26 -19.88
CA THR A 158 -5.12 4.63 -20.34
C THR A 158 -6.08 4.75 -19.15
N LEU A 159 -7.35 5.05 -19.46
CA LEU A 159 -8.46 4.91 -18.52
C LEU A 159 -9.25 3.64 -18.81
N VAL A 160 -9.65 2.96 -17.77
CA VAL A 160 -10.63 1.86 -17.85
C VAL A 160 -11.86 2.21 -17.02
N THR A 161 -13.05 2.05 -17.61
CA THR A 161 -14.29 2.18 -16.83
C THR A 161 -14.57 0.88 -16.08
N VAL A 162 -14.73 0.99 -14.76
CA VAL A 162 -15.19 -0.09 -13.89
C VAL A 162 -16.50 0.29 -13.21
N THR A 163 -17.27 -0.70 -12.78
CA THR A 163 -18.41 -0.48 -11.90
C THR A 163 -17.98 -0.70 -10.47
N TRP A 164 -17.66 0.39 -9.75
CA TRP A 164 -17.25 0.36 -8.33
C TRP A 164 -18.44 0.59 -7.42
N ARG A 165 -18.74 -0.36 -6.51
CA ARG A 165 -19.93 -0.30 -5.63
C ARG A 165 -21.24 0.01 -6.39
N GLY A 166 -21.36 -0.47 -7.63
CA GLY A 166 -22.54 -0.24 -8.48
C GLY A 166 -22.54 1.10 -9.23
N GLN A 167 -21.49 1.92 -9.13
CA GLN A 167 -21.37 3.18 -9.86
C GLN A 167 -20.24 3.10 -10.90
N PRO A 168 -20.46 3.60 -12.13
CA PRO A 168 -19.38 3.66 -13.12
C PRO A 168 -18.32 4.65 -12.67
N GLN A 169 -17.06 4.28 -12.86
CA GLN A 169 -15.91 5.09 -12.52
C GLN A 169 -14.77 4.83 -13.49
N ASP A 170 -14.17 5.88 -14.02
CA ASP A 170 -12.96 5.80 -14.83
C ASP A 170 -11.75 5.80 -13.89
N VAL A 171 -10.84 4.84 -14.10
CA VAL A 171 -9.67 4.62 -13.27
C VAL A 171 -8.45 4.45 -14.16
N TYR A 172 -7.31 4.97 -13.74
CA TYR A 172 -6.04 4.78 -14.43
C TYR A 172 -5.71 3.29 -14.56
N PHE A 173 -5.25 2.87 -15.72
CA PHE A 173 -4.98 1.47 -16.04
C PHE A 173 -3.73 1.34 -16.90
N GLN A 174 -2.88 0.38 -16.52
CA GLN A 174 -1.69 -0.01 -17.26
C GLN A 174 -1.47 -1.52 -17.10
N GLY A 175 -2.11 -2.33 -17.94
CA GLY A 175 -1.87 -3.77 -18.00
C GLY A 175 -2.22 -4.58 -16.72
N GLY A 176 -3.17 -4.12 -15.93
CA GLY A 176 -3.53 -4.77 -14.67
C GLY A 176 -4.36 -6.06 -14.81
N PRO A 177 -4.43 -6.88 -13.73
CA PRO A 177 -5.20 -8.11 -13.72
C PRO A 177 -6.71 -7.90 -13.68
N ALA A 178 -7.43 -8.92 -14.13
CA ALA A 178 -8.76 -9.26 -13.65
C ALA A 178 -8.67 -10.52 -12.78
N PHE A 179 -9.59 -10.63 -11.81
CA PHE A 179 -9.59 -11.72 -10.85
C PHE A 179 -10.68 -12.74 -11.20
N THR A 180 -10.26 -14.00 -11.43
CA THR A 180 -11.12 -15.17 -11.70
C THR A 180 -11.36 -15.92 -10.40
N VAL A 181 -12.17 -15.32 -9.52
CA VAL A 181 -12.38 -15.76 -8.15
C VAL A 181 -13.82 -16.19 -7.91
N GLU A 182 -14.02 -17.21 -7.06
CA GLU A 182 -15.31 -17.57 -6.50
C GLU A 182 -15.43 -16.97 -5.10
N ALA A 183 -16.14 -15.83 -5.02
CA ALA A 183 -16.29 -15.11 -3.76
C ALA A 183 -17.15 -15.92 -2.78
N GLY A 184 -16.63 -16.13 -1.58
CA GLY A 184 -17.36 -16.69 -0.45
C GLY A 184 -18.35 -15.70 0.17
N PRO A 185 -19.17 -16.12 1.15
CA PRO A 185 -20.21 -15.30 1.74
C PRO A 185 -19.70 -14.06 2.49
N ASP A 186 -18.46 -14.13 2.95
CA ASP A 186 -17.80 -13.04 3.70
C ASP A 186 -16.85 -12.21 2.82
N ASP A 187 -16.70 -12.55 1.54
CA ASP A 187 -15.85 -11.81 0.61
C ASP A 187 -16.63 -10.63 0.00
N THR A 188 -15.91 -9.61 -0.43
CA THR A 188 -16.52 -8.40 -0.98
C THR A 188 -15.97 -8.12 -2.37
N ILE A 189 -16.82 -8.15 -3.39
CA ILE A 189 -16.48 -7.62 -4.70
C ILE A 189 -16.75 -6.12 -4.70
N LEU A 190 -15.68 -5.33 -4.86
CA LEU A 190 -15.76 -3.87 -4.88
C LEU A 190 -16.02 -3.33 -6.29
N ALA A 191 -15.34 -3.89 -7.27
CA ALA A 191 -15.47 -3.44 -8.66
C ALA A 191 -15.48 -4.58 -9.67
N ARG A 192 -16.16 -4.33 -10.79
CA ARG A 192 -16.13 -5.18 -11.97
C ARG A 192 -15.76 -4.38 -13.21
N TYR A 193 -15.01 -5.00 -14.10
CA TYR A 193 -14.83 -4.55 -15.46
C TYR A 193 -16.13 -4.69 -16.27
N SER A 194 -16.22 -4.04 -17.43
CA SER A 194 -17.39 -4.07 -18.32
C SER A 194 -17.72 -5.46 -18.87
N ASN A 195 -16.73 -6.36 -18.96
CA ASN A 195 -16.93 -7.76 -19.34
C ASN A 195 -17.38 -8.68 -18.18
N GLY A 196 -17.62 -8.09 -16.99
CA GLY A 196 -18.10 -8.80 -15.81
C GLY A 196 -17.02 -9.41 -14.93
N LEU A 197 -15.76 -9.47 -15.38
CA LEU A 197 -14.64 -9.93 -14.54
C LEU A 197 -14.43 -9.00 -13.34
N VAL A 198 -13.95 -9.56 -12.23
CA VAL A 198 -13.68 -8.78 -11.01
C VAL A 198 -12.47 -7.88 -11.26
N ALA A 199 -12.63 -6.57 -10.99
CA ALA A 199 -11.59 -5.55 -11.10
C ALA A 199 -10.95 -5.21 -9.75
N ALA A 200 -11.74 -5.29 -8.66
CA ALA A 200 -11.26 -5.12 -7.30
C ALA A 200 -12.12 -5.91 -6.33
N GLY A 201 -11.51 -6.43 -5.26
CA GLY A 201 -12.21 -7.18 -4.24
C GLY A 201 -11.39 -7.40 -2.98
N VAL A 202 -12.07 -7.88 -1.92
CA VAL A 202 -11.47 -8.23 -0.64
C VAL A 202 -11.89 -9.65 -0.27
N PHE A 203 -10.91 -10.49 0.00
CA PHE A 203 -11.07 -11.92 0.23
C PHE A 203 -10.47 -12.31 1.58
N GLY A 204 -11.03 -13.36 2.19
CA GLY A 204 -10.48 -13.92 3.41
C GLY A 204 -9.30 -14.85 3.13
N PHE A 205 -8.28 -14.80 3.99
CA PHE A 205 -7.19 -15.76 4.00
C PHE A 205 -6.84 -16.13 5.46
N GLY A 206 -7.33 -17.26 5.94
CA GLY A 206 -7.29 -17.58 7.37
C GLY A 206 -8.05 -16.55 8.20
N ARG A 207 -7.37 -15.95 9.19
CA ARG A 207 -7.90 -14.82 10.00
C ARG A 207 -7.65 -13.46 9.37
N GLY A 208 -6.81 -13.39 8.35
CA GLY A 208 -6.43 -12.16 7.66
C GLY A 208 -7.32 -11.84 6.46
N ALA A 209 -6.87 -10.85 5.71
CA ALA A 209 -7.58 -10.31 4.57
C ALA A 209 -6.64 -10.00 3.41
N VAL A 210 -7.16 -10.12 2.19
CA VAL A 210 -6.47 -9.86 0.93
C VAL A 210 -7.32 -8.92 0.11
N GLY A 211 -6.92 -7.65 0.02
CA GLY A 211 -7.49 -6.66 -0.87
C GLY A 211 -6.68 -6.57 -2.16
N VAL A 212 -7.36 -6.56 -3.29
CA VAL A 212 -6.68 -6.45 -4.60
C VAL A 212 -7.45 -5.55 -5.56
N THR A 213 -6.69 -4.87 -6.42
CA THR A 213 -7.22 -4.08 -7.54
C THR A 213 -6.35 -4.28 -8.78
N GLY A 214 -6.99 -4.42 -9.95
CA GLY A 214 -6.31 -4.46 -11.23
C GLY A 214 -5.96 -3.05 -11.75
N PRO A 215 -6.92 -2.11 -11.85
CA PRO A 215 -6.62 -0.72 -12.15
C PRO A 215 -5.98 0.00 -10.95
N HIS A 216 -5.57 1.25 -11.16
CA HIS A 216 -4.84 2.07 -10.20
C HIS A 216 -5.72 3.20 -9.62
N PRO A 217 -6.60 2.95 -8.65
CA PRO A 217 -7.35 4.02 -8.00
C PRO A 217 -6.44 4.92 -7.12
N GLU A 218 -5.21 4.50 -6.85
CA GLU A 218 -4.17 5.26 -6.16
C GLU A 218 -3.38 6.21 -7.06
N ALA A 219 -3.59 6.19 -8.39
CA ALA A 219 -2.81 6.96 -9.34
C ALA A 219 -2.78 8.46 -9.01
N PRO A 220 -1.60 9.08 -8.83
CA PRO A 220 -1.46 10.52 -8.59
C PRO A 220 -1.73 11.30 -9.88
N LEU A 221 -2.00 12.60 -9.77
CA LEU A 221 -2.28 13.47 -10.92
C LEU A 221 -1.13 13.50 -11.95
N SER A 222 0.10 13.28 -11.51
CA SER A 222 1.27 13.24 -12.40
C SER A 222 1.18 12.10 -13.42
N TRP A 223 0.66 10.92 -13.05
CA TRP A 223 0.55 9.81 -14.00
C TRP A 223 -0.40 10.13 -15.15
N TYR A 224 -1.53 10.80 -14.87
CA TYR A 224 -2.44 11.25 -15.94
C TYR A 224 -1.79 12.30 -16.84
N ALA A 225 -1.04 13.25 -16.23
CA ALA A 225 -0.34 14.28 -17.00
C ALA A 225 0.79 13.71 -17.86
N ASP A 226 1.58 12.78 -17.33
CA ASP A 226 2.69 12.14 -18.06
C ASP A 226 2.20 11.26 -19.22
N ALA A 227 0.98 10.72 -19.09
CA ALA A 227 0.33 9.89 -20.11
C ALA A 227 -0.59 10.68 -21.06
N ASP A 228 -0.68 12.01 -20.94
CA ASP A 228 -1.60 12.87 -21.70
C ASP A 228 -3.06 12.41 -21.60
N LEU A 229 -3.49 12.01 -20.39
CA LEU A 229 -4.84 11.56 -20.10
C LEU A 229 -5.64 12.62 -19.32
N ASP A 230 -6.93 12.71 -19.60
CA ASP A 230 -7.85 13.52 -18.80
C ASP A 230 -8.00 12.93 -17.40
N VAL A 231 -7.87 13.79 -16.38
CA VAL A 231 -8.07 13.37 -14.99
C VAL A 231 -9.56 13.17 -14.71
N PRO A 232 -9.99 11.98 -14.24
CA PRO A 232 -11.39 11.78 -13.84
C PRO A 232 -11.82 12.74 -12.72
N SER A 233 -13.08 13.15 -12.76
CA SER A 233 -13.65 14.04 -11.73
C SER A 233 -14.89 13.40 -11.08
N PRO A 234 -14.81 13.00 -9.81
CA PRO A 234 -13.64 13.09 -8.91
C PRO A 234 -12.52 12.12 -9.25
N VAL A 235 -11.28 12.43 -8.82
CA VAL A 235 -10.16 11.48 -8.87
C VAL A 235 -10.52 10.24 -8.03
N PRO A 236 -10.24 9.00 -8.51
CA PRO A 236 -10.75 7.77 -7.87
C PRO A 236 -10.06 7.37 -6.54
N HIS A 237 -9.40 8.30 -5.85
CA HIS A 237 -8.73 8.05 -4.56
C HIS A 237 -9.66 7.52 -3.47
N GLN A 238 -10.96 7.88 -3.52
CA GLN A 238 -11.95 7.32 -2.59
C GLN A 238 -12.16 5.82 -2.80
N ALA A 239 -12.04 5.34 -4.03
CA ALA A 239 -12.11 3.91 -4.33
C ALA A 239 -10.91 3.16 -3.74
N PHE A 240 -9.70 3.75 -3.80
CA PHE A 240 -8.54 3.20 -3.11
C PHE A 240 -8.77 3.12 -1.60
N MET A 241 -9.26 4.19 -0.97
CA MET A 241 -9.53 4.20 0.47
C MET A 241 -10.67 3.26 0.87
N ASP A 242 -11.68 3.04 0.02
CA ASP A 242 -12.71 2.02 0.21
C ASP A 242 -12.10 0.60 0.21
N LEU A 243 -11.17 0.31 -0.73
CA LEU A 243 -10.44 -0.95 -0.77
C LEU A 243 -9.63 -1.15 0.52
N VAL A 244 -8.85 -0.15 0.95
CA VAL A 244 -8.05 -0.18 2.20
C VAL A 244 -8.94 -0.45 3.41
N THR A 245 -9.99 0.34 3.58
CA THR A 245 -10.90 0.26 4.73
C THR A 245 -11.61 -1.09 4.79
N THR A 246 -12.10 -1.58 3.64
CA THR A 246 -12.77 -2.89 3.54
C THR A 246 -11.79 -4.02 3.87
N THR A 247 -10.53 -3.92 3.40
CA THR A 247 -9.48 -4.91 3.68
C THR A 247 -9.15 -4.97 5.17
N LEU A 248 -8.96 -3.82 5.81
CA LEU A 248 -8.65 -3.76 7.24
C LEU A 248 -9.83 -4.25 8.12
N ALA A 249 -11.06 -3.94 7.73
CA ALA A 249 -12.27 -4.36 8.44
C ALA A 249 -12.56 -5.87 8.33
N ARG A 250 -12.02 -6.55 7.29
CA ARG A 250 -12.25 -7.99 7.03
C ARG A 250 -11.44 -8.90 7.97
N ARG A 251 -10.37 -8.42 8.58
CA ARG A 251 -9.53 -9.20 9.52
C ARG A 251 -10.32 -9.64 10.75
N ARG A 252 -10.01 -10.83 11.27
CA ARG A 252 -10.66 -11.42 12.47
C ARG A 252 -9.69 -11.66 13.61
#